data_5adde79b1f07621fde3fce5dae27fcc1
#
_entry.id   5adde79b1f07621fde3fce5dae27fcc1
#
_cell.length_a   1.000
_cell.length_b   1.000
_cell.length_c   1.000
_cell.angle_alpha   90.00
_cell.angle_beta   90.00
_cell.angle_gamma   90.00
#
_symmetry.space_group_name_H-M   'P 1'
#
loop_
_entity.id
_entity.type
_entity.pdbx_description
1 polymer ?
#
loop_
_entity_poly.entity_id
_entity_poly.type
_entity_poly.pdbx_seq_one_letter_code
_entity_poly.pdbx_strand_id
1 'polypeptide(L)'
;IYMVDNTKKSQFIDSQFRNWLNNNENKFIKKILIINKIDCIEKVNLFEITKKINDVINFDETFFISLSRKSGMERFLKWVEKQAYSNEWLFQQTYKSNISKKNFLSELTREKVFEYIHEEIPYNLK
;
A
#
# COMPACT_ATOMS: atom_id res chain seq x y z
N ILE A 1 0.34 3.69 7.13
CA ILE A 1 0.71 2.51 6.31
C ILE A 1 1.68 2.97 5.24
N TYR A 2 2.80 2.30 5.10
CA TYR A 2 3.77 2.48 4.02
C TYR A 2 3.79 1.24 3.14
N MET A 3 3.55 1.41 1.84
CA MET A 3 3.49 0.30 0.89
C MET A 3 4.69 0.35 -0.05
N VAL A 4 5.35 -0.79 -0.21
CA VAL A 4 6.51 -0.98 -1.09
C VAL A 4 6.14 -1.92 -2.23
N ASP A 5 6.43 -1.48 -3.45
CA ASP A 5 6.43 -2.33 -4.64
C ASP A 5 7.77 -3.03 -4.75
N ASN A 6 7.76 -4.33 -4.55
CA ASN A 6 8.95 -5.16 -4.48
C ASN A 6 9.68 -5.35 -5.83
N THR A 7 9.04 -5.02 -6.94
CA THR A 7 9.65 -5.12 -8.29
C THR A 7 10.57 -3.94 -8.61
N LYS A 8 10.47 -2.85 -7.85
CA LYS A 8 11.28 -1.65 -8.06
C LYS A 8 12.58 -1.73 -7.27
N LYS A 9 13.71 -1.75 -7.95
CA LYS A 9 15.07 -1.74 -7.34
C LYS A 9 15.50 -0.40 -6.74
N SER A 10 14.65 0.64 -6.80
CA SER A 10 14.92 1.96 -6.26
C SER A 10 14.76 2.01 -4.74
N GLN A 11 15.25 3.07 -4.11
CA GLN A 11 15.21 3.28 -2.66
C GLN A 11 13.85 2.88 -2.06
N PHE A 12 13.87 1.86 -1.19
CA PHE A 12 12.65 1.32 -0.58
C PHE A 12 11.95 2.32 0.34
N ILE A 13 12.63 3.36 0.78
CA ILE A 13 12.06 4.38 1.65
C ILE A 13 12.33 5.76 1.08
N ASP A 14 11.25 6.48 0.81
CA ASP A 14 11.28 7.87 0.38
C ASP A 14 11.85 8.77 1.50
N SER A 15 12.73 9.70 1.12
CA SER A 15 13.32 10.69 2.02
C SER A 15 12.27 11.60 2.66
N GLN A 16 11.22 11.97 1.93
CA GLN A 16 10.11 12.77 2.44
C GLN A 16 9.36 12.03 3.55
N PHE A 17 9.08 10.73 3.33
CA PHE A 17 8.42 9.89 4.33
C PHE A 17 9.29 9.75 5.60
N ARG A 18 10.61 9.57 5.44
CA ARG A 18 11.54 9.52 6.56
C ARG A 18 11.54 10.82 7.37
N ASN A 19 11.61 11.95 6.69
CA ASN A 19 11.58 13.27 7.35
C ASN A 19 10.26 13.49 8.08
N TRP A 20 9.14 13.09 7.49
CA TRP A 20 7.82 13.17 8.12
C TRP A 20 7.74 12.32 9.40
N LEU A 21 8.29 11.10 9.39
CA LEU A 21 8.33 10.22 10.57
C LEU A 21 9.21 10.75 11.69
N ASN A 22 10.29 11.45 11.34
CA ASN A 22 11.21 12.03 12.33
C ASN A 22 10.63 13.28 13.01
N ASN A 23 9.54 13.82 12.50
CA ASN A 23 8.84 14.92 13.15
C ASN A 23 8.27 14.45 14.50
N ASN A 24 8.49 15.25 15.57
CA ASN A 24 8.13 14.88 16.94
C ASN A 24 6.66 14.52 17.12
N GLU A 25 5.77 15.14 16.36
CA GLU A 25 4.33 14.88 16.37
C GLU A 25 3.97 13.46 15.90
N ASN A 26 4.83 12.83 15.08
CA ASN A 26 4.57 11.54 14.45
C ASN A 26 5.27 10.36 15.15
N LYS A 27 6.01 10.58 16.24
CA LYS A 27 6.76 9.53 16.94
C LYS A 27 5.90 8.40 17.48
N PHE A 28 4.67 8.71 17.89
CA PHE A 28 3.76 7.75 18.51
C PHE A 28 2.78 7.11 17.55
N ILE A 29 2.88 7.42 16.25
CA ILE A 29 2.02 6.83 15.24
C ILE A 29 2.46 5.39 14.98
N LYS A 30 1.48 4.47 15.03
CA LYS A 30 1.70 3.06 14.64
C LYS A 30 2.08 2.98 13.17
N LYS A 31 3.23 2.37 12.88
CA LYS A 31 3.83 2.28 11.54
C LYS A 31 3.67 0.87 10.99
N ILE A 32 3.02 0.77 9.86
CA ILE A 32 2.75 -0.51 9.20
C ILE A 32 3.44 -0.55 7.84
N LEU A 33 4.21 -1.60 7.61
CA LEU A 33 4.84 -1.87 6.33
C LEU A 33 4.00 -2.90 5.56
N ILE A 34 3.71 -2.61 4.30
CA ILE A 34 3.13 -3.57 3.36
C ILE A 34 4.11 -3.78 2.22
N ILE A 35 4.57 -5.00 2.04
CA ILE A 35 5.38 -5.41 0.88
C ILE A 35 4.45 -6.12 -0.10
N ASN A 36 4.19 -5.45 -1.24
CA ASN A 36 3.29 -5.95 -2.26
C ASN A 36 4.08 -6.66 -3.38
N LYS A 37 3.36 -7.42 -4.22
CA LYS A 37 3.87 -8.20 -5.35
C LYS A 37 4.86 -9.30 -4.92
N ILE A 38 4.59 -9.95 -3.79
CA ILE A 38 5.43 -11.05 -3.29
C ILE A 38 5.46 -12.27 -4.23
N ASP A 39 4.52 -12.35 -5.16
CA ASP A 39 4.47 -13.36 -6.21
C ASP A 39 5.56 -13.20 -7.28
N CYS A 40 6.16 -12.00 -7.36
CA CYS A 40 7.23 -11.66 -8.31
C CYS A 40 8.63 -11.83 -7.74
N ILE A 41 8.79 -12.34 -6.51
CA ILE A 41 10.09 -12.44 -5.85
C ILE A 41 10.24 -13.74 -5.06
N GLU A 42 11.47 -14.21 -4.96
CA GLU A 42 11.81 -15.34 -4.13
C GLU A 42 11.77 -15.00 -2.64
N LYS A 43 11.35 -15.97 -1.81
CA LYS A 43 11.21 -15.78 -0.36
C LYS A 43 12.48 -15.30 0.34
N VAL A 44 13.65 -15.76 -0.13
CA VAL A 44 14.95 -15.35 0.44
C VAL A 44 15.17 -13.85 0.30
N ASN A 45 14.84 -13.29 -0.86
CA ASN A 45 15.00 -11.88 -1.15
C ASN A 45 14.02 -11.01 -0.34
N LEU A 46 12.85 -11.55 0.06
CA LEU A 46 11.90 -10.85 0.93
C LEU A 46 12.51 -10.52 2.30
N PHE A 47 13.27 -11.46 2.88
CA PHE A 47 13.94 -11.22 4.16
C PHE A 47 14.99 -10.12 4.08
N GLU A 48 15.79 -10.11 3.02
CA GLU A 48 16.80 -9.06 2.82
C GLU A 48 16.17 -7.68 2.65
N ILE A 49 15.10 -7.60 1.86
CA ILE A 49 14.37 -6.35 1.64
C ILE A 49 13.77 -5.85 2.96
N THR A 50 13.10 -6.73 3.68
CA THR A 50 12.48 -6.41 4.97
C THR A 50 13.53 -5.91 5.96
N LYS A 51 14.69 -6.58 6.02
CA LYS A 51 15.80 -6.17 6.87
C LYS A 51 16.29 -4.77 6.50
N LYS A 52 16.61 -4.53 5.23
CA LYS A 52 17.06 -3.21 4.73
C LYS A 52 16.07 -2.08 5.05
N ILE A 53 14.77 -2.37 4.98
CA ILE A 53 13.74 -1.39 5.31
C ILE A 53 13.69 -1.12 6.82
N ASN A 54 13.72 -2.18 7.64
CA ASN A 54 13.68 -2.07 9.09
C ASN A 54 14.96 -1.45 9.68
N ASP A 55 16.11 -1.60 9.04
CA ASP A 55 17.35 -0.93 9.44
C ASP A 55 17.24 0.61 9.32
N VAL A 56 16.31 1.10 8.49
CA VAL A 56 16.07 2.54 8.30
C VAL A 56 14.90 3.05 9.14
N ILE A 57 13.82 2.28 9.21
CA ILE A 57 12.60 2.63 9.96
C ILE A 57 12.09 1.36 10.64
N ASN A 58 11.95 1.41 11.97
CA ASN A 58 11.31 0.34 12.71
C ASN A 58 9.79 0.40 12.54
N PHE A 59 9.23 -0.63 11.89
CA PHE A 59 7.79 -0.79 11.71
C PHE A 59 7.21 -1.69 12.80
N ASP A 60 6.03 -1.34 13.31
CA ASP A 60 5.34 -2.11 14.35
C ASP A 60 4.81 -3.43 13.81
N GLU A 61 4.39 -3.45 12.54
CA GLU A 61 3.90 -4.65 11.84
C GLU A 61 4.33 -4.63 10.38
N THR A 62 4.58 -5.84 9.84
CA THR A 62 4.89 -6.04 8.42
C THR A 62 3.99 -7.08 7.80
N PHE A 63 3.38 -6.73 6.67
CA PHE A 63 2.53 -7.60 5.88
C PHE A 63 3.12 -7.85 4.50
N PHE A 64 3.10 -9.10 4.10
CA PHE A 64 3.51 -9.58 2.79
C PHE A 64 2.26 -9.94 2.00
N ILE A 65 2.02 -9.22 0.90
CA ILE A 65 0.79 -9.41 0.11
C ILE A 65 1.08 -9.53 -1.38
N SER A 66 0.19 -10.19 -2.08
CA SER A 66 0.05 -10.11 -3.54
C SER A 66 -1.41 -9.82 -3.86
N LEU A 67 -1.68 -8.62 -4.35
CA LEU A 67 -3.05 -8.23 -4.75
C LEU A 67 -3.54 -9.04 -5.94
N SER A 68 -2.66 -9.32 -6.92
CA SER A 68 -2.98 -10.11 -8.11
C SER A 68 -3.38 -11.55 -7.76
N ARG A 69 -2.69 -12.17 -6.78
CA ARG A 69 -2.98 -13.53 -6.32
C ARG A 69 -3.86 -13.59 -5.07
N LYS A 70 -4.30 -12.46 -4.55
CA LYS A 70 -5.08 -12.33 -3.30
C LYS A 70 -4.42 -13.02 -2.10
N SER A 71 -3.11 -13.16 -2.12
CA SER A 71 -2.32 -13.79 -1.06
C SER A 71 -1.97 -12.79 0.03
N GLY A 72 -2.05 -13.22 1.31
CA GLY A 72 -1.71 -12.39 2.49
C GLY A 72 -2.75 -11.34 2.88
N MET A 73 -3.77 -11.09 2.05
CA MET A 73 -4.79 -10.06 2.27
C MET A 73 -5.66 -10.35 3.49
N GLU A 74 -6.02 -11.61 3.71
CA GLU A 74 -6.89 -12.00 4.84
C GLU A 74 -6.26 -11.66 6.19
N ARG A 75 -4.96 -11.94 6.35
CA ARG A 75 -4.21 -11.59 7.57
C ARG A 75 -4.17 -10.08 7.79
N PHE A 76 -3.94 -9.31 6.74
CA PHE A 76 -3.92 -7.85 6.81
C PHE A 76 -5.30 -7.30 7.19
N LEU A 77 -6.37 -7.75 6.53
CA LEU A 77 -7.74 -7.30 6.82
C LEU A 77 -8.17 -7.66 8.23
N LYS A 78 -7.90 -8.87 8.72
CA LYS A 78 -8.16 -9.27 10.12
C LYS A 78 -7.40 -8.39 11.11
N TRP A 79 -6.19 -8.00 10.77
CA TRP A 79 -5.43 -7.08 11.61
C TRP A 79 -6.05 -5.69 11.63
N VAL A 80 -6.44 -5.14 10.46
CA VAL A 80 -7.14 -3.84 10.36
C VAL A 80 -8.42 -3.86 11.18
N GLU A 81 -9.23 -4.90 11.05
CA GLU A 81 -10.47 -5.08 11.81
C GLU A 81 -10.22 -5.02 13.33
N LYS A 82 -9.16 -5.67 13.82
CA LYS A 82 -8.78 -5.63 15.24
C LYS A 82 -8.30 -4.26 15.72
N GLN A 83 -7.78 -3.41 14.81
CA GLN A 83 -7.38 -2.05 15.15
C GLN A 83 -8.54 -1.06 15.08
N ALA A 84 -9.63 -1.42 14.40
CA ALA A 84 -10.81 -0.58 14.31
C ALA A 84 -11.47 -0.45 15.69
N TYR A 85 -11.86 0.75 16.03
CA TYR A 85 -12.65 1.04 17.24
C TYR A 85 -13.94 1.75 16.86
N SER A 86 -14.94 1.60 17.69
CA SER A 86 -16.22 2.28 17.48
C SER A 86 -16.04 3.79 17.63
N ASN A 87 -16.41 4.53 16.63
CA ASN A 87 -16.39 5.98 16.62
C ASN A 87 -17.54 6.52 15.77
N GLU A 88 -17.80 7.81 15.86
CA GLU A 88 -18.78 8.48 15.00
C GLU A 88 -18.30 8.45 13.53
N TRP A 89 -19.27 8.36 12.62
CA TRP A 89 -18.98 8.42 11.19
C TRP A 89 -18.45 9.80 10.80
N LEU A 90 -17.27 9.86 10.22
CA LEU A 90 -16.72 11.10 9.66
C LEU A 90 -17.47 11.57 8.41
N PHE A 91 -18.14 10.64 7.73
CA PHE A 91 -18.96 10.88 6.55
C PHE A 91 -20.34 10.23 6.74
N GLN A 92 -21.34 10.71 6.04
CA GLN A 92 -22.67 10.07 6.05
C GLN A 92 -22.57 8.63 5.56
N GLN A 93 -23.30 7.71 6.18
CA GLN A 93 -23.28 6.26 5.84
C GLN A 93 -23.62 5.96 4.37
N THR A 94 -24.34 6.86 3.70
CA THR A 94 -24.68 6.77 2.28
C THR A 94 -23.51 7.06 1.35
N TYR A 95 -22.46 7.72 1.86
CA TYR A 95 -21.27 8.05 1.08
C TYR A 95 -20.34 6.84 0.98
N LYS A 96 -20.30 6.23 -0.20
CA LYS A 96 -19.35 5.13 -0.49
C LYS A 96 -17.95 5.64 -0.84
N SER A 97 -17.82 6.86 -1.32
CA SER A 97 -16.58 7.49 -1.74
C SER A 97 -16.75 9.00 -1.84
N ASN A 98 -15.67 9.75 -1.60
CA ASN A 98 -15.57 11.18 -1.86
C ASN A 98 -15.06 11.51 -3.27
N ILE A 99 -14.80 10.50 -4.09
CA ILE A 99 -14.33 10.67 -5.46
C ILE A 99 -15.47 11.18 -6.34
N SER A 100 -15.21 12.18 -7.17
CA SER A 100 -16.20 12.66 -8.13
C SER A 100 -16.58 11.56 -9.13
N LYS A 101 -17.83 11.57 -9.61
CA LYS A 101 -18.28 10.60 -10.64
C LYS A 101 -17.37 10.59 -11.88
N LYS A 102 -16.85 11.76 -12.28
CA LYS A 102 -15.92 11.89 -13.41
C LYS A 102 -14.63 11.12 -13.14
N ASN A 103 -14.02 11.32 -11.98
CA ASN A 103 -12.78 10.65 -11.62
C ASN A 103 -13.00 9.14 -11.45
N PHE A 104 -14.12 8.73 -10.86
CA PHE A 104 -14.47 7.32 -10.74
C PHE A 104 -14.59 6.63 -12.10
N LEU A 105 -15.29 7.25 -13.06
CA LEU A 105 -15.42 6.72 -14.42
C LEU A 105 -14.05 6.69 -15.14
N SER A 106 -13.23 7.72 -14.96
CA SER A 106 -11.87 7.75 -15.51
C SER A 106 -11.02 6.58 -15.01
N GLU A 107 -11.05 6.29 -13.70
CA GLU A 107 -10.31 5.16 -13.13
C GLU A 107 -10.86 3.80 -13.59
N LEU A 108 -12.19 3.65 -13.70
CA LEU A 108 -12.78 2.43 -14.27
C LEU A 108 -12.38 2.21 -15.73
N THR A 109 -12.35 3.28 -16.52
CA THR A 109 -11.90 3.20 -17.91
C THR A 109 -10.43 2.80 -17.97
N ARG A 110 -9.59 3.42 -17.13
CA ARG A 110 -8.18 3.08 -17.02
C ARG A 110 -7.98 1.62 -16.63
N GLU A 111 -8.71 1.12 -15.64
CA GLU A 111 -8.66 -0.29 -15.22
C GLU A 111 -8.95 -1.23 -16.39
N LYS A 112 -10.01 -0.94 -17.17
CA LYS A 112 -10.34 -1.75 -18.34
C LYS A 112 -9.28 -1.68 -19.44
N VAL A 113 -8.70 -0.52 -19.68
CA VAL A 113 -7.58 -0.38 -20.59
C VAL A 113 -6.39 -1.24 -20.15
N PHE A 114 -6.05 -1.24 -18.84
CA PHE A 114 -4.99 -2.09 -18.29
C PHE A 114 -5.27 -3.58 -18.43
N GLU A 115 -6.53 -4.01 -18.34
CA GLU A 115 -6.91 -5.41 -18.51
C GLU A 115 -6.76 -5.90 -19.97
N TYR A 116 -7.04 -5.02 -20.95
CA TYR A 116 -7.10 -5.39 -22.37
C TYR A 116 -5.85 -5.03 -23.17
N ILE A 117 -5.08 -4.06 -22.73
CA ILE A 117 -3.87 -3.62 -23.42
C ILE A 117 -2.65 -4.07 -22.59
N HIS A 118 -2.03 -5.15 -23.07
CA HIS A 118 -0.74 -5.59 -22.57
C HIS A 118 0.33 -4.73 -23.25
N GLU A 119 1.21 -4.12 -22.49
CA GLU A 119 2.40 -3.32 -22.83
C GLU A 119 2.32 -1.83 -22.39
N GLU A 120 3.41 -1.08 -22.54
CA GLU A 120 3.75 0.22 -21.91
C GLU A 120 2.76 1.40 -22.08
N ILE A 121 1.71 1.24 -22.86
CA ILE A 121 0.70 2.28 -23.15
C ILE A 121 -0.05 2.79 -21.90
N PRO A 122 -0.35 1.94 -20.90
CA PRO A 122 -1.17 2.38 -19.75
C PRO A 122 -0.61 3.55 -18.96
N TYR A 123 0.70 3.73 -18.91
CA TYR A 123 1.34 4.79 -18.11
C TYR A 123 1.27 6.18 -18.77
N ASN A 124 0.96 6.23 -20.07
CA ASN A 124 0.90 7.47 -20.86
C ASN A 124 -0.54 7.97 -21.10
N LEU A 125 -1.55 7.24 -20.63
CA LEU A 125 -2.95 7.67 -20.70
C LEU A 125 -3.27 8.65 -19.56
N LYS A 126 -3.54 9.90 -19.93
CA LYS A 126 -4.04 10.95 -19.03
C LYS A 126 -5.54 11.09 -19.13
#